data_4c4efdbc2561ad9822cb29a7f399c662
#
_entry.id   4c4efdbc2561ad9822cb29a7f399c662
#
_cell.length_a   1.000
_cell.length_b   1.000
_cell.length_c   1.000
_cell.angle_alpha   90.00
_cell.angle_beta   90.00
_cell.angle_gamma   90.00
#
_symmetry.space_group_name_H-M   'P 1'
#
loop_
_entity.id
_entity.type
_entity.pdbx_description
1 polymer ?
#
loop_
_entity_poly.entity_id
_entity_poly.type
_entity_poly.pdbx_seq_one_letter_code
_entity_poly.pdbx_strand_id
1 'polypeptide(L)'
;MTKAELVSEIARRTGVEKVTVLNTVETLMDVMKDTMSKGENVYLRGFGSFILKRRAEKIGRNITKNTSLKIPAHYIPAFKPAKPFANEVKNKVKA
;
A
#
# COMPACT_ATOMS: atom_id res chain seq x y z
N MET A 1 6.72 -12.48 -2.06
CA MET A 1 5.46 -13.17 -1.76
C MET A 1 4.32 -12.52 -2.54
N THR A 2 3.57 -13.32 -3.27
CA THR A 2 2.46 -12.82 -4.11
C THR A 2 1.13 -12.85 -3.36
N LYS A 3 0.09 -12.25 -3.95
CA LYS A 3 -1.28 -12.32 -3.40
C LYS A 3 -1.72 -13.77 -3.24
N ALA A 4 -1.46 -14.62 -4.24
CA ALA A 4 -1.84 -16.03 -4.18
C ALA A 4 -1.15 -16.77 -3.03
N GLU A 5 0.12 -16.49 -2.80
CA GLU A 5 0.88 -17.08 -1.70
C GLU A 5 0.39 -16.58 -0.33
N LEU A 6 0.04 -15.30 -0.23
CA LEU A 6 -0.57 -14.75 0.99
C LEU A 6 -1.90 -15.43 1.28
N VAL A 7 -2.76 -15.58 0.28
CA VAL A 7 -4.06 -16.24 0.43
C VAL A 7 -3.88 -17.68 0.90
N SER A 8 -2.93 -18.41 0.32
CA SER A 8 -2.64 -19.80 0.73
C SER A 8 -2.17 -19.88 2.18
N GLU A 9 -1.30 -18.98 2.60
CA GLU A 9 -0.79 -18.94 3.97
C GLU A 9 -1.89 -18.56 4.98
N ILE A 10 -2.76 -17.62 4.64
CA ILE A 10 -3.89 -17.26 5.48
C ILE A 10 -4.85 -18.43 5.63
N ALA A 11 -5.18 -19.12 4.53
CA ALA A 11 -6.05 -20.29 4.56
C ALA A 11 -5.46 -21.37 5.46
N ARG A 12 -4.15 -21.61 5.36
CA ARG A 12 -3.47 -22.59 6.20
C ARG A 12 -3.55 -22.24 7.69
N ARG A 13 -3.35 -20.98 8.05
CA ARG A 13 -3.35 -20.53 9.46
C ARG A 13 -4.74 -20.50 10.08
N THR A 14 -5.76 -20.18 9.29
CA THR A 14 -7.12 -19.97 9.80
C THR A 14 -8.03 -21.16 9.62
N GLY A 15 -7.73 -22.05 8.71
CA GLY A 15 -8.61 -23.14 8.30
C GLY A 15 -9.78 -22.67 7.41
N VAL A 16 -9.79 -21.41 7.01
CA VAL A 16 -10.81 -20.85 6.12
C VAL A 16 -10.50 -21.26 4.67
N GLU A 17 -11.51 -21.56 3.88
CA GLU A 17 -11.34 -21.94 2.49
C GLU A 17 -10.64 -20.86 1.68
N LYS A 18 -9.77 -21.26 0.75
CA LYS A 18 -9.00 -20.34 -0.09
C LYS A 18 -9.87 -19.35 -0.86
N VAL A 19 -11.01 -19.81 -1.39
CA VAL A 19 -11.92 -18.92 -2.15
C VAL A 19 -12.47 -17.82 -1.27
N THR A 20 -12.82 -18.15 -0.02
CA THR A 20 -13.30 -17.15 0.94
C THR A 20 -12.19 -16.17 1.32
N VAL A 21 -10.99 -16.68 1.55
CA VAL A 21 -9.82 -15.85 1.87
C VAL A 21 -9.51 -14.92 0.71
N LEU A 22 -9.49 -15.43 -0.52
CA LEU A 22 -9.23 -14.63 -1.71
C LEU A 22 -10.23 -13.48 -1.84
N ASN A 23 -11.53 -13.79 -1.71
CA ASN A 23 -12.58 -12.78 -1.79
C ASN A 23 -12.40 -11.71 -0.69
N THR A 24 -12.05 -12.13 0.51
CA THR A 24 -11.84 -11.22 1.64
C THR A 24 -10.63 -10.31 1.39
N VAL A 25 -9.52 -10.87 0.93
CA VAL A 25 -8.30 -10.09 0.65
C VAL A 25 -8.53 -9.10 -0.49
N GLU A 26 -9.19 -9.53 -1.56
CA GLU A 26 -9.50 -8.64 -2.68
C GLU A 26 -10.46 -7.53 -2.28
N THR A 27 -11.48 -7.86 -1.49
CA THR A 27 -12.43 -6.86 -0.98
C THR A 27 -11.74 -5.87 -0.04
N LEU A 28 -10.82 -6.33 0.80
CA LEU A 28 -10.04 -5.45 1.66
C LEU A 28 -9.31 -4.39 0.82
N MET A 29 -8.61 -4.84 -0.23
CA MET A 29 -7.89 -3.92 -1.10
C MET A 29 -8.83 -2.95 -1.83
N ASP A 30 -9.97 -3.43 -2.29
CA ASP A 30 -10.96 -2.59 -2.97
C ASP A 30 -11.55 -1.53 -2.03
N VAL A 31 -11.90 -1.91 -0.81
CA VAL A 31 -12.41 -0.98 0.21
C VAL A 31 -11.35 0.07 0.54
N MET A 32 -10.09 -0.33 0.68
CA MET A 32 -9.00 0.60 0.95
C MET A 32 -8.81 1.58 -0.21
N LYS A 33 -8.82 1.10 -1.45
CA LYS A 33 -8.71 1.95 -2.63
C LYS A 33 -9.85 2.97 -2.70
N ASP A 34 -11.07 2.52 -2.48
CA ASP A 34 -12.25 3.38 -2.50
C ASP A 34 -12.19 4.44 -1.41
N THR A 35 -11.81 4.05 -0.20
CA THR A 35 -11.68 4.96 0.94
C THR A 35 -10.64 6.04 0.67
N MET A 36 -9.47 5.63 0.20
CA MET A 36 -8.38 6.56 -0.06
C MET A 36 -8.67 7.47 -1.27
N SER A 37 -9.40 6.96 -2.25
CA SER A 37 -9.82 7.76 -3.40
C SER A 37 -10.80 8.88 -3.03
N LYS A 38 -11.44 8.77 -1.87
CA LYS A 38 -12.32 9.81 -1.31
C LYS A 38 -11.58 10.80 -0.42
N GLY A 39 -10.27 10.64 -0.26
CA GLY A 39 -9.46 11.53 0.54
C GLY A 39 -9.28 11.12 1.99
N GLU A 40 -9.55 9.87 2.34
CA GLU A 40 -9.41 9.37 3.70
C GLU A 40 -8.24 8.41 3.83
N ASN A 41 -7.55 8.48 4.96
CA ASN A 41 -6.49 7.53 5.30
C ASN A 41 -7.09 6.25 5.89
N VAL A 42 -6.32 5.16 5.83
CA VAL A 42 -6.70 3.88 6.43
C VAL A 42 -5.69 3.52 7.50
N TYR A 43 -6.17 3.25 8.70
CA TYR A 43 -5.33 2.91 9.85
C TYR A 43 -5.55 1.47 10.26
N LEU A 44 -4.48 0.68 10.26
CA LEU A 44 -4.50 -0.72 10.71
C LEU A 44 -3.62 -0.84 11.95
N ARG A 45 -4.27 -0.84 13.10
CA ARG A 45 -3.60 -0.81 14.40
C ARG A 45 -2.59 -1.95 14.55
N GLY A 46 -1.38 -1.60 14.94
CA GLY A 46 -0.28 -2.56 15.10
C GLY A 46 0.45 -2.91 13.82
N PHE A 47 -0.13 -2.60 12.66
CA PHE A 47 0.47 -2.88 11.36
C PHE A 47 1.04 -1.61 10.71
N GLY A 48 0.20 -0.63 10.50
CA GLY A 48 0.61 0.64 9.90
C GLY A 48 -0.57 1.44 9.38
N SER A 49 -0.24 2.53 8.70
CA SER A 49 -1.23 3.44 8.14
C SER A 49 -0.99 3.60 6.65
N PHE A 50 -2.06 3.54 5.88
CA PHE A 50 -2.05 3.91 4.47
C PHE A 50 -2.52 5.34 4.40
N ILE A 51 -1.63 6.25 4.04
CA ILE A 51 -1.87 7.69 4.09
C ILE A 51 -1.80 8.31 2.71
N LEU A 52 -2.49 9.41 2.54
CA LEU A 52 -2.41 10.23 1.36
C LEU A 52 -1.27 11.22 1.55
N LYS A 53 -0.30 11.18 0.63
CA LYS A 53 0.85 12.05 0.65
C LYS A 53 0.77 13.00 -0.53
N ARG A 54 0.87 14.30 -0.25
CA ARG A 54 0.84 15.32 -1.29
C ARG A 54 2.21 15.40 -1.98
N ARG A 55 2.19 15.29 -3.29
CA ARG A 55 3.36 15.57 -4.14
C ARG A 55 3.22 16.97 -4.70
N ALA A 56 4.25 17.79 -4.48
CA ALA A 56 4.29 19.14 -5.03
C ALA A 56 4.38 19.12 -6.55
N GLU A 57 3.95 20.21 -7.17
CA GLU A 57 4.13 20.41 -8.60
C GLU A 57 5.59 20.26 -8.98
N LYS A 58 5.84 19.57 -10.06
CA LYS A 58 7.19 19.29 -10.54
C LYS A 58 7.29 19.59 -12.02
N ILE A 59 8.41 20.16 -12.44
CA ILE A 59 8.73 20.38 -13.84
C ILE A 59 9.73 19.31 -14.25
N GLY A 60 9.32 18.41 -15.13
CA GLY A 60 10.18 17.42 -15.75
C GLY A 60 10.66 17.91 -17.10
N ARG A 61 11.74 17.33 -17.59
CA ARG A 61 12.29 17.64 -18.90
C ARG A 61 12.24 16.40 -19.79
N ASN A 62 11.67 16.57 -20.97
CA ASN A 62 11.70 15.50 -21.97
C ASN A 62 12.97 15.68 -22.80
N ILE A 63 13.96 14.82 -22.59
CA ILE A 63 15.26 14.90 -23.24
C ILE A 63 15.15 14.70 -24.74
N THR A 64 14.25 13.82 -25.18
CA THR A 64 14.07 13.50 -26.60
C THR A 64 13.48 14.66 -27.40
N LYS A 65 12.53 15.38 -26.83
CA LYS A 65 11.85 16.50 -27.50
C LYS A 65 12.35 17.86 -27.04
N ASN A 66 13.25 17.89 -26.07
CA ASN A 66 13.79 19.10 -25.46
C ASN A 66 12.70 20.08 -25.00
N THR A 67 11.60 19.52 -24.47
CA THR A 67 10.46 20.27 -23.93
C THR A 67 10.29 20.04 -22.45
N SER A 68 9.77 21.05 -21.76
CA SER A 68 9.43 20.90 -20.33
C SER A 68 8.05 20.28 -20.18
N LEU A 69 7.94 19.33 -19.25
CA LEU A 69 6.67 18.72 -18.86
C LEU A 69 6.30 19.21 -17.45
N LYS A 70 5.09 19.72 -17.31
CA LYS A 70 4.58 20.16 -16.02
C LYS A 70 3.76 19.05 -15.41
N ILE A 71 4.20 18.55 -14.26
CA ILE A 71 3.45 17.56 -13.49
C ILE A 71 2.74 18.31 -12.36
N PRO A 72 1.40 18.41 -12.38
CA PRO A 72 0.68 19.17 -11.35
C PRO A 72 0.80 18.50 -9.98
N ALA A 73 0.57 19.27 -8.93
CA ALA A 73 0.49 18.74 -7.59
C ALA A 73 -0.63 17.70 -7.51
N HIS A 74 -0.37 16.60 -6.81
CA HIS A 74 -1.34 15.50 -6.67
C HIS A 74 -1.07 14.71 -5.40
N TYR A 75 -2.01 13.86 -5.03
CA TYR A 75 -1.86 12.96 -3.90
C TYR A 75 -1.54 11.55 -4.36
N ILE A 76 -0.69 10.87 -3.60
CA ILE A 76 -0.34 9.48 -3.83
C ILE A 76 -0.61 8.68 -2.55
N PRO A 77 -0.93 7.39 -2.66
CA PRO A 77 -0.96 6.52 -1.49
C PRO A 77 0.46 6.21 -1.01
N ALA A 78 0.65 6.16 0.29
CA ALA A 78 1.91 5.77 0.90
C ALA A 78 1.63 4.91 2.13
N PHE A 79 2.54 3.99 2.45
CA PHE A 79 2.42 3.16 3.63
C PHE A 79 3.43 3.59 4.69
N LYS A 80 2.93 3.85 5.90
CA LYS A 80 3.76 4.15 7.06
C LYS A 80 3.62 3.00 8.07
N PRO A 81 4.65 2.17 8.26
CA PRO A 81 4.56 1.06 9.20
C PRO A 81 4.42 1.54 10.63
N ALA A 82 3.68 0.79 11.45
CA ALA A 82 3.59 1.01 12.88
C ALA A 82 4.94 0.67 13.55
N LYS A 83 5.23 1.30 14.69
CA LYS A 83 6.49 1.05 15.41
C LYS A 83 6.75 -0.42 15.73
N PRO A 84 5.77 -1.19 16.24
CA PRO A 84 6.01 -2.62 16.48
C PRO A 84 6.43 -3.39 15.25
N PHE A 85 5.81 -3.10 14.10
CA PHE A 85 6.16 -3.73 12.83
C PHE A 85 7.55 -3.30 12.35
N ALA A 86 7.83 -2.01 12.37
CA ALA A 86 9.13 -1.49 11.95
C ALA A 86 10.27 -2.05 12.82
N ASN A 87 10.06 -2.12 14.13
CA ASN A 87 11.04 -2.67 15.07
C ASN A 87 11.27 -4.17 14.86
N GLU A 88 10.21 -4.93 14.56
CA GLU A 88 10.33 -6.35 14.29
C GLU A 88 11.20 -6.61 13.07
N VAL A 89 10.98 -5.87 12.00
CA VAL A 89 11.79 -6.00 10.78
C VAL A 89 13.24 -5.58 11.05
N LYS A 90 13.42 -4.46 11.75
CA LYS A 90 14.77 -3.96 12.11
C LYS A 90 15.57 -4.99 12.90
N ASN A 91 14.92 -5.69 13.83
CA ASN A 91 15.58 -6.64 14.70
C ASN A 91 15.82 -8.00 14.05
N LYS A 92 14.97 -8.42 13.13
CA LYS A 92 15.03 -9.76 12.52
C LYS A 92 15.74 -9.80 11.18
N VAL A 93 15.77 -8.70 10.45
CA VAL A 93 16.45 -8.62 9.16
C VAL A 93 17.77 -7.85 9.37
N LYS A 94 18.87 -8.54 9.18
CA LYS A 94 20.21 -7.94 9.33
C LYS A 94 20.59 -7.19 8.06
N ALA A 95 21.10 -5.99 8.23
CA ALA A 95 21.63 -5.18 7.13
C ALA A 95 22.97 -5.73 6.64
#